data_00db174190421a1eeee02399248d924f
#
_entry.id   00db174190421a1eeee02399248d924f
#
_cell.length_a   1.000
_cell.length_b   1.000
_cell.length_c   1.000
_cell.angle_alpha   90.00
_cell.angle_beta   90.00
_cell.angle_gamma   90.00
#
_symmetry.space_group_name_H-M   'P 1'
#
loop_
_entity.id
_entity.type
_entity.pdbx_description
1 polymer ?
#
loop_
_entity_poly.entity_id
_entity_poly.type
_entity_poly.pdbx_seq_one_letter_code
_entity_poly.pdbx_strand_id
1 'polypeptide(L)'
;MADVIDLQGVEKSYPKPLPTKVLHGIDLRFPQGSFNSIIGSSGSGKSTLLNVMSTLDRPTKGKVFIDGKRTDTMRKNALAELRNGTIGFVFQFHYLLPEFTAIENVLMPYQIRHGRVTDEARAKADELCDLIGIAKVKDNPSMKMSGGQQQRTAIARALINNPKIIFADEPTGNLDSETSKTIYRLFRQINERFDTTFVIVTHDRRIAEETDRIVEIKDGRIETDIRR
;
A
#
# COMPACT_ATOMS: atom_id res chain seq x y z
N MET A 1 -15.43 -7.65 -13.25
CA MET A 1 -14.03 -7.73 -12.83
C MET A 1 -13.98 -8.55 -11.56
N ALA A 2 -12.93 -9.33 -11.34
CA ALA A 2 -12.79 -10.10 -10.10
C ALA A 2 -12.33 -9.18 -8.96
N ASP A 3 -12.83 -9.41 -7.75
CA ASP A 3 -12.38 -8.68 -6.56
C ASP A 3 -10.99 -9.18 -6.16
N VAL A 4 -10.03 -8.25 -6.05
CA VAL A 4 -8.66 -8.58 -5.61
C VAL A 4 -8.54 -8.50 -4.09
N ILE A 5 -9.43 -7.76 -3.43
CA ILE A 5 -9.60 -7.71 -1.98
C ILE A 5 -11.09 -7.96 -1.67
N ASP A 6 -11.38 -8.92 -0.76
CA ASP A 6 -12.74 -9.16 -0.27
C ASP A 6 -12.70 -9.38 1.25
N LEU A 7 -13.39 -8.52 1.99
CA LEU A 7 -13.58 -8.57 3.43
C LEU A 7 -15.02 -8.98 3.72
N GLN A 8 -15.20 -9.98 4.59
CA GLN A 8 -16.51 -10.51 4.95
C GLN A 8 -16.67 -10.53 6.47
N GLY A 9 -17.50 -9.61 7.00
CA GLY A 9 -17.82 -9.50 8.43
C GLY A 9 -16.58 -9.29 9.30
N VAL A 10 -15.60 -8.50 8.84
CA VAL A 10 -14.30 -8.38 9.52
C VAL A 10 -14.43 -7.56 10.80
N GLU A 11 -14.05 -8.18 11.92
CA GLU A 11 -13.92 -7.54 13.23
C GLU A 11 -12.46 -7.55 13.68
N LYS A 12 -12.05 -6.48 14.38
CA LYS A 12 -10.73 -6.43 15.04
C LYS A 12 -10.87 -5.87 16.44
N SER A 13 -10.33 -6.62 17.40
CA SER A 13 -10.22 -6.23 18.80
C SER A 13 -8.80 -6.43 19.29
N TYR A 14 -8.32 -5.51 20.13
CA TYR A 14 -7.04 -5.59 20.81
C TYR A 14 -7.28 -5.86 22.32
N PRO A 15 -6.63 -6.88 22.90
CA PRO A 15 -6.92 -7.30 24.27
C PRO A 15 -6.27 -6.41 25.35
N LYS A 16 -5.24 -5.64 25.01
CA LYS A 16 -4.44 -4.85 25.96
C LYS A 16 -4.23 -3.41 25.51
N PRO A 17 -4.08 -2.43 26.44
CA PRO A 17 -4.24 -2.55 27.90
C PRO A 17 -5.69 -2.71 28.34
N LEU A 18 -6.66 -2.20 27.59
CA LEU A 18 -8.11 -2.41 27.75
C LEU A 18 -8.66 -3.08 26.50
N PRO A 19 -9.56 -4.08 26.63
CA PRO A 19 -10.21 -4.69 25.48
C PRO A 19 -10.92 -3.63 24.65
N THR A 20 -10.39 -3.35 23.46
CA THR A 20 -10.94 -2.32 22.57
C THR A 20 -11.29 -2.96 21.23
N LYS A 21 -12.56 -2.92 20.87
CA LYS A 21 -13.01 -3.31 19.53
C LYS A 21 -12.88 -2.12 18.60
N VAL A 22 -12.07 -2.26 17.54
CA VAL A 22 -11.75 -1.19 16.60
C VAL A 22 -12.47 -1.34 15.27
N LEU A 23 -12.69 -2.57 14.77
CA LEU A 23 -13.48 -2.81 13.58
C LEU A 23 -14.73 -3.64 13.93
N HIS A 24 -15.87 -3.27 13.35
CA HIS A 24 -17.19 -3.71 13.77
C HIS A 24 -17.98 -4.39 12.64
N GLY A 25 -17.44 -5.47 12.05
CA GLY A 25 -18.11 -6.22 11.01
C GLY A 25 -18.04 -5.50 9.65
N ILE A 26 -16.83 -5.32 9.14
CA ILE A 26 -16.58 -4.66 7.85
C ILE A 26 -16.81 -5.66 6.72
N ASP A 27 -17.70 -5.31 5.80
CA ASP A 27 -17.88 -5.93 4.49
C ASP A 27 -17.42 -4.93 3.43
N LEU A 28 -16.35 -5.26 2.67
CA LEU A 28 -15.76 -4.33 1.72
C LEU A 28 -15.01 -5.09 0.63
N ARG A 29 -15.19 -4.68 -0.64
CA ARG A 29 -14.55 -5.30 -1.80
C ARG A 29 -13.87 -4.28 -2.66
N PHE A 30 -12.72 -4.65 -3.23
CA PHE A 30 -12.01 -3.82 -4.20
C PHE A 30 -11.75 -4.66 -5.47
N PRO A 31 -12.29 -4.24 -6.62
CA PRO A 31 -11.99 -4.87 -7.90
C PRO A 31 -10.53 -4.68 -8.31
N GLN A 32 -10.00 -5.62 -9.10
CA GLN A 32 -8.69 -5.46 -9.74
C GLN A 32 -8.65 -4.17 -10.57
N GLY A 33 -7.52 -3.46 -10.53
CA GLY A 33 -7.29 -2.22 -11.28
C GLY A 33 -8.02 -0.99 -10.73
N SER A 34 -8.81 -1.11 -9.64
CA SER A 34 -9.53 0.03 -9.08
C SER A 34 -8.61 1.00 -8.31
N PHE A 35 -8.97 2.29 -8.33
CA PHE A 35 -8.21 3.36 -7.67
C PHE A 35 -9.07 3.98 -6.57
N ASN A 36 -8.74 3.64 -5.32
CA ASN A 36 -9.62 3.87 -4.17
C ASN A 36 -8.94 4.66 -3.06
N SER A 37 -9.72 5.43 -2.32
CA SER A 37 -9.31 6.04 -1.05
C SER A 37 -10.16 5.57 0.11
N ILE A 38 -9.54 5.51 1.29
CA ILE A 38 -10.19 5.31 2.58
C ILE A 38 -9.94 6.56 3.41
N ILE A 39 -11.01 7.24 3.82
CA ILE A 39 -10.95 8.44 4.64
C ILE A 39 -11.64 8.22 6.00
N GLY A 40 -11.44 9.16 6.91
CA GLY A 40 -12.09 9.19 8.24
C GLY A 40 -11.24 9.96 9.24
N SER A 41 -11.80 10.28 10.40
CA SER A 41 -11.11 10.98 11.49
C SER A 41 -9.97 10.14 12.08
N SER A 42 -9.08 10.79 12.84
CA SER A 42 -8.09 10.07 13.64
C SER A 42 -8.79 9.11 14.61
N GLY A 43 -8.27 7.90 14.74
CA GLY A 43 -8.86 6.86 15.60
C GLY A 43 -10.09 6.14 15.01
N SER A 44 -10.57 6.48 13.81
CA SER A 44 -11.74 5.82 13.19
C SER A 44 -11.53 4.35 12.80
N GLY A 45 -10.27 3.86 12.79
CA GLY A 45 -9.93 2.48 12.44
C GLY A 45 -9.25 2.28 11.09
N LYS A 46 -8.91 3.37 10.34
CA LYS A 46 -8.29 3.30 8.99
C LYS A 46 -7.02 2.45 8.93
N SER A 47 -6.04 2.75 9.78
CA SER A 47 -4.77 2.01 9.80
C SER A 47 -4.96 0.56 10.26
N THR A 48 -5.92 0.31 11.17
CA THR A 48 -6.29 -1.07 11.56
C THR A 48 -6.90 -1.82 10.38
N LEU A 49 -7.81 -1.18 9.64
CA LEU A 49 -8.40 -1.77 8.44
C LEU A 49 -7.34 -2.06 7.38
N LEU A 50 -6.46 -1.10 7.11
CA LEU A 50 -5.34 -1.27 6.18
C LEU A 50 -4.44 -2.43 6.61
N ASN A 51 -4.06 -2.52 7.88
CA ASN A 51 -3.22 -3.61 8.38
C ASN A 51 -3.87 -4.98 8.22
N VAL A 52 -5.18 -5.08 8.43
CA VAL A 52 -5.93 -6.34 8.22
C VAL A 52 -6.02 -6.69 6.75
N MET A 53 -6.36 -5.74 5.87
CA MET A 53 -6.42 -5.95 4.42
C MET A 53 -5.06 -6.35 3.85
N SER A 54 -4.00 -5.70 4.31
CA SER A 54 -2.64 -5.94 3.84
C SER A 54 -1.96 -7.16 4.48
N THR A 55 -2.68 -7.89 5.33
CA THR A 55 -2.20 -9.07 6.04
C THR A 55 -1.03 -8.81 7.01
N LEU A 56 -0.81 -7.55 7.40
CA LEU A 56 0.14 -7.18 8.46
C LEU A 56 -0.40 -7.54 9.84
N ASP A 57 -1.75 -7.52 9.98
CA ASP A 57 -2.44 -7.99 11.17
C ASP A 57 -3.57 -8.95 10.78
N ARG A 58 -4.06 -9.73 11.74
CA ARG A 58 -5.15 -10.69 11.51
C ARG A 58 -6.45 -10.14 12.06
N PRO A 59 -7.58 -10.39 11.41
CA PRO A 59 -8.88 -10.11 11.98
C PRO A 59 -9.10 -10.96 13.23
N THR A 60 -9.90 -10.47 14.17
CA THR A 60 -10.37 -11.26 15.33
C THR A 60 -11.51 -12.17 14.92
N LYS A 61 -12.37 -11.70 13.99
CA LYS A 61 -13.46 -12.46 13.36
C LYS A 61 -13.61 -12.02 11.90
N GLY A 62 -14.37 -12.81 11.14
CA GLY A 62 -14.63 -12.58 9.72
C GLY A 62 -13.58 -13.25 8.84
N LYS A 63 -13.66 -12.96 7.54
CA LYS A 63 -12.78 -13.55 6.52
C LYS A 63 -12.15 -12.47 5.68
N VAL A 64 -10.90 -12.68 5.27
CA VAL A 64 -10.14 -11.79 4.39
C VAL A 64 -9.63 -12.60 3.21
N PHE A 65 -9.95 -12.15 2.01
CA PHE A 65 -9.45 -12.74 0.77
C PHE A 65 -8.60 -11.73 0.02
N ILE A 66 -7.42 -12.16 -0.42
CA ILE A 66 -6.50 -11.42 -1.27
C ILE A 66 -6.20 -12.25 -2.49
N ASP A 67 -6.49 -11.71 -3.67
CA ASP A 67 -6.32 -12.41 -4.95
C ASP A 67 -6.99 -13.79 -4.93
N GLY A 68 -8.23 -13.84 -4.42
CA GLY A 68 -9.05 -15.06 -4.28
C GLY A 68 -8.59 -16.03 -3.17
N LYS A 69 -7.48 -15.75 -2.48
CA LYS A 69 -6.94 -16.62 -1.43
C LYS A 69 -7.37 -16.15 -0.05
N ARG A 70 -7.95 -17.04 0.76
CA ARG A 70 -8.35 -16.75 2.13
C ARG A 70 -7.13 -16.62 3.04
N THR A 71 -6.89 -15.44 3.62
CA THR A 71 -5.65 -15.10 4.31
C THR A 71 -5.71 -15.20 5.84
N ASP A 72 -6.89 -15.05 6.44
CA ASP A 72 -7.08 -15.09 7.91
C ASP A 72 -6.64 -16.41 8.56
N THR A 73 -6.66 -17.51 7.80
CA THR A 73 -6.26 -18.86 8.24
C THR A 73 -4.87 -19.29 7.75
N MET A 74 -4.19 -18.51 6.92
CA MET A 74 -2.88 -18.87 6.37
C MET A 74 -1.78 -18.92 7.45
N ARG A 75 -0.79 -19.79 7.26
CA ARG A 75 0.43 -19.81 8.08
C ARG A 75 1.30 -18.58 7.78
N LYS A 76 2.15 -18.18 8.74
CA LYS A 76 2.99 -16.97 8.65
C LYS A 76 3.83 -16.91 7.35
N ASN A 77 4.48 -18.01 6.98
CA ASN A 77 5.32 -18.06 5.78
C ASN A 77 4.50 -17.87 4.49
N ALA A 78 3.34 -18.54 4.39
CA ALA A 78 2.45 -18.37 3.24
C ALA A 78 1.91 -16.93 3.13
N LEU A 79 1.62 -16.26 4.25
CA LEU A 79 1.27 -14.84 4.27
C LEU A 79 2.44 -13.95 3.82
N ALA A 80 3.66 -14.26 4.24
CA ALA A 80 4.85 -13.50 3.83
C ALA A 80 5.11 -13.61 2.33
N GLU A 81 4.97 -14.82 1.76
CA GLU A 81 5.07 -15.05 0.31
C GLU A 81 3.97 -14.32 -0.46
N LEU A 82 2.72 -14.39 0.02
CA LEU A 82 1.60 -13.69 -0.61
C LEU A 82 1.83 -12.18 -0.58
N ARG A 83 2.22 -11.61 0.57
CA ARG A 83 2.54 -10.18 0.66
C ARG A 83 3.63 -9.78 -0.32
N ASN A 84 4.76 -10.48 -0.30
CA ASN A 84 5.90 -10.15 -1.15
C ASN A 84 5.56 -10.22 -2.65
N GLY A 85 4.69 -11.17 -3.05
CA GLY A 85 4.35 -11.37 -4.46
C GLY A 85 3.12 -10.61 -4.96
N THR A 86 2.25 -10.13 -4.06
CA THR A 86 0.94 -9.60 -4.46
C THR A 86 0.71 -8.18 -3.97
N ILE A 87 1.40 -7.75 -2.90
CA ILE A 87 1.15 -6.49 -2.22
C ILE A 87 2.40 -5.60 -2.24
N GLY A 88 2.24 -4.35 -2.65
CA GLY A 88 3.20 -3.27 -2.45
C GLY A 88 2.75 -2.35 -1.32
N PHE A 89 3.71 -1.75 -0.63
CA PHE A 89 3.45 -0.79 0.46
C PHE A 89 4.16 0.53 0.20
N VAL A 90 3.41 1.62 0.40
CA VAL A 90 3.93 2.99 0.41
C VAL A 90 3.47 3.66 1.71
N PHE A 91 4.41 4.10 2.54
CA PHE A 91 4.14 4.69 3.85
C PHE A 91 4.54 6.17 3.88
N GLN A 92 3.99 6.90 4.84
CA GLN A 92 4.32 8.30 5.11
C GLN A 92 5.81 8.51 5.42
N PHE A 93 6.43 7.62 6.20
CA PHE A 93 7.84 7.70 6.60
C PHE A 93 8.79 6.92 5.69
N HIS A 94 8.37 6.52 4.48
CA HIS A 94 9.12 5.82 3.45
C HIS A 94 9.72 4.47 3.88
N TYR A 95 10.22 4.33 5.09
CA TYR A 95 10.92 3.15 5.64
C TYR A 95 11.98 2.60 4.69
N LEU A 96 12.79 3.49 4.13
CA LEU A 96 13.98 3.12 3.39
C LEU A 96 15.12 2.75 4.34
N LEU A 97 15.96 1.82 3.91
CA LEU A 97 17.21 1.56 4.59
C LEU A 97 18.18 2.71 4.31
N PRO A 98 18.58 3.49 5.31
CA PRO A 98 19.22 4.78 5.09
C PRO A 98 20.60 4.68 4.46
N GLU A 99 21.34 3.61 4.73
CA GLU A 99 22.69 3.35 4.25
C GLU A 99 22.72 2.73 2.84
N PHE A 100 21.57 2.17 2.39
CA PHE A 100 21.42 1.60 1.07
C PHE A 100 21.11 2.70 0.05
N THR A 101 21.61 2.51 -1.17
CA THR A 101 21.24 3.34 -2.31
C THR A 101 19.76 3.19 -2.65
N ALA A 102 19.22 4.12 -3.45
CA ALA A 102 17.82 4.03 -3.88
C ALA A 102 17.57 2.73 -4.63
N ILE A 103 18.43 2.34 -5.56
CA ILE A 103 18.25 1.12 -6.35
C ILE A 103 18.37 -0.15 -5.49
N GLU A 104 19.22 -0.19 -4.48
CA GLU A 104 19.29 -1.30 -3.52
C GLU A 104 18.02 -1.41 -2.69
N ASN A 105 17.45 -0.28 -2.24
CA ASN A 105 16.14 -0.25 -1.59
C ASN A 105 15.03 -0.79 -2.50
N VAL A 106 15.04 -0.43 -3.78
CA VAL A 106 14.08 -0.91 -4.79
C VAL A 106 14.19 -2.43 -4.97
N LEU A 107 15.40 -2.95 -5.04
CA LEU A 107 15.67 -4.38 -5.27
C LEU A 107 15.43 -5.27 -4.04
N MET A 108 15.37 -4.69 -2.85
CA MET A 108 15.26 -5.44 -1.59
C MET A 108 14.10 -6.46 -1.55
N PRO A 109 12.85 -6.14 -1.92
CA PRO A 109 11.76 -7.13 -1.88
C PRO A 109 11.98 -8.28 -2.88
N TYR A 110 12.61 -8.01 -4.02
CA TYR A 110 12.97 -9.04 -4.98
C TYR A 110 14.04 -9.98 -4.41
N GLN A 111 15.10 -9.41 -3.82
CA GLN A 111 16.18 -10.18 -3.21
C GLN A 111 15.68 -11.06 -2.05
N ILE A 112 14.78 -10.53 -1.20
CA ILE A 112 14.16 -11.31 -0.11
C ILE A 112 13.39 -12.52 -0.67
N ARG A 113 12.73 -12.38 -1.81
CA ARG A 113 11.94 -13.45 -2.42
C ARG A 113 12.77 -14.50 -3.12
N HIS A 114 13.82 -14.07 -3.85
CA HIS A 114 14.57 -14.90 -4.78
C HIS A 114 15.99 -15.26 -4.30
N GLY A 115 16.43 -14.70 -3.17
CA GLY A 115 17.75 -14.92 -2.56
C GLY A 115 18.88 -14.13 -3.23
N ARG A 116 18.76 -13.82 -4.52
CA ARG A 116 19.75 -13.05 -5.29
C ARG A 116 19.08 -12.11 -6.27
N VAL A 117 19.78 -11.04 -6.63
CA VAL A 117 19.36 -10.13 -7.70
C VAL A 117 19.84 -10.69 -9.03
N THR A 118 18.94 -10.79 -10.02
CA THR A 118 19.29 -11.18 -11.41
C THR A 118 19.48 -9.93 -12.28
N ASP A 119 20.09 -10.09 -13.46
CA ASP A 119 20.26 -8.98 -14.41
C ASP A 119 18.92 -8.43 -14.89
N GLU A 120 17.90 -9.29 -15.06
CA GLU A 120 16.53 -8.88 -15.42
C GLU A 120 15.88 -8.05 -14.31
N ALA A 121 16.08 -8.44 -13.03
CA ALA A 121 15.58 -7.68 -11.90
C ALA A 121 16.29 -6.31 -11.78
N ARG A 122 17.57 -6.26 -12.10
CA ARG A 122 18.34 -5.02 -12.15
C ARG A 122 17.84 -4.10 -13.25
N ALA A 123 17.68 -4.61 -14.47
CA ALA A 123 17.12 -3.85 -15.58
C ALA A 123 15.73 -3.31 -15.26
N LYS A 124 14.86 -4.13 -14.66
CA LYS A 124 13.54 -3.69 -14.21
C LYS A 124 13.61 -2.61 -13.15
N ALA A 125 14.52 -2.71 -12.18
CA ALA A 125 14.70 -1.65 -11.17
C ALA A 125 15.17 -0.34 -11.81
N ASP A 126 16.03 -0.39 -12.83
CA ASP A 126 16.44 0.78 -13.60
C ASP A 126 15.24 1.40 -14.34
N GLU A 127 14.44 0.60 -15.04
CA GLU A 127 13.20 1.08 -15.70
C GLU A 127 12.20 1.72 -14.72
N LEU A 128 12.06 1.15 -13.52
CA LEU A 128 11.23 1.74 -12.48
C LEU A 128 11.80 3.06 -11.99
N CYS A 129 13.12 3.17 -11.80
CA CYS A 129 13.78 4.42 -11.42
C CYS A 129 13.58 5.51 -12.48
N ASP A 130 13.61 5.16 -13.76
CA ASP A 130 13.31 6.06 -14.86
C ASP A 130 11.84 6.52 -14.83
N LEU A 131 10.91 5.56 -14.72
CA LEU A 131 9.47 5.82 -14.69
C LEU A 131 9.08 6.81 -13.58
N ILE A 132 9.66 6.65 -12.39
CA ILE A 132 9.34 7.49 -11.24
C ILE A 132 10.24 8.73 -11.12
N GLY A 133 11.18 8.93 -12.07
CA GLY A 133 12.02 10.13 -12.19
C GLY A 133 13.12 10.26 -11.14
N ILE A 134 13.75 9.15 -10.72
CA ILE A 134 14.92 9.14 -9.83
C ILE A 134 16.19 8.54 -10.46
N ALA A 135 16.20 8.30 -11.76
CA ALA A 135 17.34 7.69 -12.46
C ALA A 135 18.69 8.35 -12.13
N LYS A 136 18.73 9.69 -12.06
CA LYS A 136 19.96 10.46 -11.78
C LYS A 136 20.49 10.30 -10.36
N VAL A 137 19.64 9.83 -9.43
CA VAL A 137 19.98 9.71 -7.99
C VAL A 137 19.83 8.28 -7.48
N LYS A 138 19.61 7.30 -8.36
CA LYS A 138 19.36 5.90 -7.99
C LYS A 138 20.52 5.26 -7.20
N ASP A 139 21.73 5.72 -7.46
CA ASP A 139 22.96 5.22 -6.81
C ASP A 139 23.33 6.04 -5.57
N ASN A 140 22.55 7.05 -5.18
CA ASN A 140 22.74 7.79 -3.96
C ASN A 140 22.18 7.03 -2.75
N PRO A 141 22.87 7.05 -1.58
CA PRO A 141 22.28 6.60 -0.33
C PRO A 141 20.96 7.31 -0.03
N SER A 142 19.95 6.56 0.41
CA SER A 142 18.60 7.12 0.61
C SER A 142 18.56 8.26 1.63
N MET A 143 19.46 8.27 2.62
CA MET A 143 19.62 9.36 3.58
C MET A 143 20.06 10.71 2.97
N LYS A 144 20.66 10.69 1.76
CA LYS A 144 21.11 11.90 1.04
C LYS A 144 20.05 12.39 0.02
N MET A 145 18.89 11.79 -0.03
CA MET A 145 17.82 12.13 -0.95
C MET A 145 16.81 13.09 -0.31
N SER A 146 16.17 13.95 -1.12
CA SER A 146 15.02 14.75 -0.65
C SER A 146 13.83 13.85 -0.29
N GLY A 147 12.89 14.37 0.53
CA GLY A 147 11.68 13.62 0.91
C GLY A 147 10.87 13.12 -0.29
N GLY A 148 10.73 13.94 -1.33
CA GLY A 148 10.07 13.53 -2.58
C GLY A 148 10.83 12.44 -3.35
N GLN A 149 12.17 12.47 -3.34
CA GLN A 149 13.00 11.41 -3.94
C GLN A 149 12.89 10.11 -3.13
N GLN A 150 12.89 10.19 -1.80
CA GLN A 150 12.69 9.05 -0.91
C GLN A 150 11.31 8.41 -1.14
N GLN A 151 10.26 9.23 -1.25
CA GLN A 151 8.91 8.74 -1.54
C GLN A 151 8.83 8.04 -2.88
N ARG A 152 9.42 8.61 -3.93
CA ARG A 152 9.53 7.97 -5.25
C ARG A 152 10.28 6.64 -5.16
N THR A 153 11.38 6.57 -4.41
CA THR A 153 12.12 5.31 -4.16
C THR A 153 11.22 4.26 -3.47
N ALA A 154 10.44 4.66 -2.47
CA ALA A 154 9.48 3.76 -1.81
C ALA A 154 8.39 3.24 -2.77
N ILE A 155 7.96 4.07 -3.72
CA ILE A 155 7.01 3.67 -4.77
C ILE A 155 7.65 2.64 -5.72
N ALA A 156 8.87 2.87 -6.20
CA ALA A 156 9.57 1.91 -7.05
C ALA A 156 9.81 0.58 -6.33
N ARG A 157 10.19 0.64 -5.05
CA ARG A 157 10.33 -0.54 -4.19
C ARG A 157 9.02 -1.34 -4.10
N ALA A 158 7.89 -0.65 -3.99
CA ALA A 158 6.59 -1.30 -3.94
C ALA A 158 6.25 -2.03 -5.25
N LEU A 159 6.78 -1.60 -6.39
CA LEU A 159 6.47 -2.10 -7.74
C LEU A 159 7.37 -3.26 -8.20
N ILE A 160 8.53 -3.50 -7.60
CA ILE A 160 9.55 -4.40 -8.15
C ILE A 160 9.05 -5.83 -8.39
N ASN A 161 8.14 -6.33 -7.57
CA ASN A 161 7.58 -7.67 -7.67
C ASN A 161 6.25 -7.74 -8.45
N ASN A 162 5.88 -6.72 -9.23
CA ASN A 162 4.61 -6.61 -9.97
C ASN A 162 3.38 -6.85 -9.07
N PRO A 163 3.17 -6.04 -8.04
CA PRO A 163 2.07 -6.25 -7.12
C PRO A 163 0.71 -6.03 -7.82
N LYS A 164 -0.29 -6.82 -7.45
CA LYS A 164 -1.69 -6.58 -7.84
C LYS A 164 -2.32 -5.46 -7.04
N ILE A 165 -1.81 -5.20 -5.83
CA ILE A 165 -2.36 -4.23 -4.89
C ILE A 165 -1.22 -3.36 -4.35
N ILE A 166 -1.45 -2.05 -4.30
CA ILE A 166 -0.63 -1.12 -3.54
C ILE A 166 -1.49 -0.52 -2.42
N PHE A 167 -1.05 -0.73 -1.19
CA PHE A 167 -1.55 -0.01 -0.02
C PHE A 167 -0.67 1.20 0.25
N ALA A 168 -1.28 2.38 0.34
CA ALA A 168 -0.60 3.62 0.65
C ALA A 168 -1.19 4.23 1.93
N ASP A 169 -0.41 4.33 3.01
CA ASP A 169 -0.83 4.92 4.28
C ASP A 169 -0.24 6.33 4.40
N GLU A 170 -1.10 7.35 4.29
CA GLU A 170 -0.75 8.77 4.31
C GLU A 170 0.48 9.11 3.43
N PRO A 171 0.51 8.68 2.15
CA PRO A 171 1.75 8.62 1.36
C PRO A 171 2.40 9.98 1.07
N THR A 172 1.71 11.07 1.37
CA THR A 172 2.19 12.45 1.12
C THR A 172 2.15 13.32 2.37
N GLY A 173 1.91 12.75 3.54
CA GLY A 173 1.74 13.49 4.78
C GLY A 173 2.96 14.32 5.23
N ASN A 174 4.15 14.03 4.69
CA ASN A 174 5.41 14.73 4.99
C ASN A 174 5.94 15.54 3.77
N LEU A 175 5.13 15.74 2.73
CA LEU A 175 5.52 16.41 1.50
C LEU A 175 4.78 17.74 1.33
N ASP A 176 5.39 18.66 0.60
CA ASP A 176 4.72 19.88 0.18
C ASP A 176 3.58 19.60 -0.84
N SER A 177 2.71 20.57 -1.03
CA SER A 177 1.50 20.41 -1.85
C SER A 177 1.79 20.10 -3.32
N GLU A 178 2.85 20.63 -3.91
CA GLU A 178 3.19 20.40 -5.31
C GLU A 178 3.80 19.00 -5.51
N THR A 179 4.68 18.60 -4.60
CA THR A 179 5.23 17.24 -4.57
C THR A 179 4.11 16.21 -4.36
N SER A 180 3.17 16.50 -3.46
CA SER A 180 2.00 15.64 -3.20
C SER A 180 1.17 15.41 -4.45
N LYS A 181 0.79 16.45 -5.19
CA LYS A 181 0.06 16.33 -6.47
C LYS A 181 0.83 15.48 -7.47
N THR A 182 2.15 15.65 -7.55
CA THR A 182 3.00 14.89 -8.46
C THR A 182 3.01 13.39 -8.10
N ILE A 183 3.04 13.04 -6.82
CA ILE A 183 2.96 11.64 -6.34
C ILE A 183 1.60 11.02 -6.69
N TYR A 184 0.49 11.75 -6.55
CA TYR A 184 -0.84 11.22 -6.89
C TYR A 184 -1.01 11.00 -8.40
N ARG A 185 -0.50 11.92 -9.23
CA ARG A 185 -0.46 11.70 -10.69
C ARG A 185 0.36 10.47 -11.05
N LEU A 186 1.49 10.26 -10.36
CA LEU A 186 2.31 9.06 -10.53
C LEU A 186 1.56 7.79 -10.13
N PHE A 187 0.80 7.78 -9.02
CA PHE A 187 -0.04 6.66 -8.64
C PHE A 187 -1.08 6.33 -9.70
N ARG A 188 -1.75 7.35 -10.26
CA ARG A 188 -2.72 7.17 -11.35
C ARG A 188 -2.05 6.56 -12.59
N GLN A 189 -0.91 7.08 -13.01
CA GLN A 189 -0.15 6.52 -14.14
C GLN A 189 0.25 5.05 -13.91
N ILE A 190 0.67 4.71 -12.69
CA ILE A 190 1.00 3.33 -12.33
C ILE A 190 -0.25 2.45 -12.36
N ASN A 191 -1.37 2.91 -11.79
CA ASN A 191 -2.64 2.20 -11.81
C ASN A 191 -3.09 1.86 -13.24
N GLU A 192 -3.10 2.86 -14.13
CA GLU A 192 -3.50 2.70 -15.53
C GLU A 192 -2.53 1.82 -16.33
N ARG A 193 -1.22 1.98 -16.11
CA ARG A 193 -0.19 1.26 -16.87
C ARG A 193 -0.08 -0.22 -16.49
N PHE A 194 -0.24 -0.56 -15.21
CA PHE A 194 0.03 -1.91 -14.69
C PHE A 194 -1.24 -2.62 -14.20
N ASP A 195 -2.42 -2.05 -14.36
CA ASP A 195 -3.69 -2.58 -13.81
C ASP A 195 -3.60 -2.91 -12.31
N THR A 196 -2.78 -2.13 -11.57
CA THR A 196 -2.55 -2.34 -10.14
C THR A 196 -3.63 -1.62 -9.34
N THR A 197 -4.28 -2.33 -8.41
CA THR A 197 -5.27 -1.74 -7.51
C THR A 197 -4.60 -0.87 -6.47
N PHE A 198 -5.08 0.35 -6.28
CA PHE A 198 -4.64 1.23 -5.21
C PHE A 198 -5.68 1.34 -4.11
N VAL A 199 -5.23 1.26 -2.85
CA VAL A 199 -6.02 1.58 -1.67
C VAL A 199 -5.21 2.59 -0.86
N ILE A 200 -5.63 3.86 -0.92
CA ILE A 200 -4.92 5.00 -0.34
C ILE A 200 -5.67 5.42 0.92
N VAL A 201 -5.02 5.32 2.06
CA VAL A 201 -5.54 5.87 3.33
C VAL A 201 -5.06 7.31 3.46
N THR A 202 -5.97 8.24 3.63
CA THR A 202 -5.64 9.65 3.84
C THR A 202 -6.71 10.37 4.66
N HIS A 203 -6.31 11.44 5.33
CA HIS A 203 -7.23 12.38 5.98
C HIS A 203 -7.50 13.62 5.10
N ASP A 204 -6.78 13.80 4.00
CA ASP A 204 -6.98 14.91 3.06
C ASP A 204 -8.09 14.57 2.04
N ARG A 205 -9.26 15.18 2.21
CA ARG A 205 -10.41 14.98 1.32
C ARG A 205 -10.13 15.39 -0.13
N ARG A 206 -9.31 16.42 -0.35
CA ARG A 206 -8.95 16.90 -1.71
C ARG A 206 -8.22 15.80 -2.49
N ILE A 207 -7.39 15.06 -1.78
CA ILE A 207 -6.63 13.94 -2.32
C ILE A 207 -7.55 12.74 -2.58
N ALA A 208 -8.45 12.45 -1.64
CA ALA A 208 -9.43 11.38 -1.83
C ALA A 208 -10.32 11.66 -3.07
N GLU A 209 -10.58 12.92 -3.37
CA GLU A 209 -11.37 13.35 -4.52
C GLU A 209 -10.72 13.06 -5.88
N GLU A 210 -9.43 12.79 -5.94
CA GLU A 210 -8.70 12.35 -7.14
C GLU A 210 -8.87 10.83 -7.41
N THR A 211 -9.54 10.09 -6.53
CA THR A 211 -9.78 8.64 -6.69
C THR A 211 -11.18 8.34 -7.24
N ASP A 212 -11.35 7.14 -7.85
CA ASP A 212 -12.63 6.74 -8.46
C ASP A 212 -13.64 6.25 -7.43
N ARG A 213 -13.18 5.93 -6.21
CA ARG A 213 -14.02 5.49 -5.10
C ARG A 213 -13.49 6.00 -3.78
N ILE A 214 -14.41 6.51 -2.97
CA ILE A 214 -14.12 7.00 -1.62
C ILE A 214 -14.92 6.18 -0.61
N VAL A 215 -14.22 5.50 0.30
CA VAL A 215 -14.80 4.78 1.43
C VAL A 215 -14.53 5.58 2.69
N GLU A 216 -15.57 6.01 3.39
CA GLU A 216 -15.44 6.70 4.67
C GLU A 216 -15.66 5.72 5.82
N ILE A 217 -14.68 5.68 6.74
CA ILE A 217 -14.76 4.89 7.97
C ILE A 217 -14.94 5.80 9.18
N LYS A 218 -15.92 5.47 10.02
CA LYS A 218 -16.21 6.14 11.26
C LYS A 218 -16.52 5.12 12.35
N ASP A 219 -15.88 5.27 13.51
CA ASP A 219 -16.04 4.39 14.66
C ASP A 219 -15.98 2.89 14.31
N GLY A 220 -15.02 2.54 13.44
CA GLY A 220 -14.78 1.16 12.99
C GLY A 220 -15.86 0.56 12.09
N ARG A 221 -16.70 1.37 11.46
CA ARG A 221 -17.73 0.96 10.50
C ARG A 221 -17.60 1.74 9.20
N ILE A 222 -18.05 1.15 8.10
CA ILE A 222 -18.20 1.90 6.85
C ILE A 222 -19.40 2.84 7.00
N GLU A 223 -19.18 4.13 6.89
CA GLU A 223 -20.22 5.17 6.95
C GLU A 223 -20.72 5.50 5.55
N THR A 224 -19.80 5.69 4.59
CA THR A 224 -20.15 5.95 3.19
C THR A 224 -19.23 5.18 2.25
N ASP A 225 -19.75 4.87 1.06
CA ASP A 225 -19.03 4.20 -0.03
C ASP A 225 -19.50 4.83 -1.36
N ILE A 226 -18.73 5.78 -1.87
CA ILE A 226 -19.08 6.61 -3.02
C ILE A 226 -18.20 6.20 -4.20
N ARG A 227 -18.81 5.84 -5.32
CA ARG A 227 -18.14 5.62 -6.62
C ARG A 227 -18.41 6.82 -7.52
N ARG A 228 -17.41 7.23 -8.27
CA ARG A 228 -17.45 8.34 -9.22
C ARG A 228 -17.39 7.84 -10.65
#